data_ebdf3b52c72e36e75354ae3754aeaa36
#
_entry.id   ebdf3b52c72e36e75354ae3754aeaa36
#
_cell.length_a   1.000
_cell.length_b   1.000
_cell.length_c   1.000
_cell.angle_alpha   90.00
_cell.angle_beta   90.00
_cell.angle_gamma   90.00
#
_symmetry.space_group_name_H-M   'P 1'
#
loop_
_entity.id
_entity.type
_entity.pdbx_description
1 polymer ?
#
loop_
_entity_poly.entity_id
_entity_poly.type
_entity_poly.pdbx_seq_one_letter_code
_entity_poly.pdbx_strand_id
1 'polypeptide(L)'
;MCECRWWATLIQSLQRWEKIIVDHYDLVVIGSGPAGQKAAIAAAKLGKKAAVIERGNMVGGVCINTGTIPSKTLREAVLYLTGLNQRELYGQSYRLKTDITVSDLSSRTSHVVGKEIDVIQNQLSRNRVALLLGSGAFVGPNEIEITTGEGEHKNVTFDFAVIAVGTRPARPDTVEFDGATIVDSDQILGMDRVPTTMVVVGAGVIGIEYASMFAALGTKVTVVEQRSSMLDFCDREIVEALQYQLRDRGVTFRFGETVQTVEKHSSGSVTVLQSGKKIPSDTVLYSAGRQGVTDELNVVAAGLVADKRGRLKVDSSFRTEVGHIYAVGDVIGFPALAATAMEQGRRAAYDAFGEPVGETDASKHPIGIYSIPEISYVGKTEDELTSANVPFEVGVARYRELARGTIMGDAYGMLKLLVHAQDRSILGVHVFGSNAAELVHIGQTVMGCGGTIDYLVDAVFNYPTLAEGYKVAALDAVNKMRAIARVTGAGNGHELGAE
;
A
#
# COMPACT_ATOMS: atom_id res chain seq x y z
N MET A 1 57.72 -50.51 3.69
CA MET A 1 56.50 -50.10 4.42
C MET A 1 56.60 -48.65 5.00
N CYS A 2 57.09 -47.71 4.22
CA CYS A 2 57.27 -46.31 4.72
C CYS A 2 56.68 -45.25 3.80
N GLU A 3 56.10 -45.61 2.65
CA GLU A 3 55.54 -44.61 1.70
C GLU A 3 54.03 -44.32 1.87
N CYS A 4 53.26 -45.18 2.54
CA CYS A 4 51.83 -44.98 2.70
C CYS A 4 51.43 -43.96 3.79
N ARG A 5 52.34 -43.54 4.65
CA ARG A 5 52.04 -42.58 5.73
C ARG A 5 52.09 -41.12 5.26
N TRP A 6 52.84 -40.81 4.24
CA TRP A 6 52.96 -39.44 3.71
C TRP A 6 51.71 -39.00 2.91
N TRP A 7 51.11 -39.91 2.16
CA TRP A 7 49.89 -39.61 1.40
C TRP A 7 48.67 -39.42 2.30
N ALA A 8 48.55 -40.16 3.40
CA ALA A 8 47.46 -39.98 4.35
C ALA A 8 47.50 -38.61 5.09
N THR A 9 48.73 -38.14 5.41
CA THR A 9 48.94 -36.84 6.05
C THR A 9 48.72 -35.67 5.07
N LEU A 10 49.08 -35.86 3.79
CA LEU A 10 48.82 -34.85 2.74
C LEU A 10 47.34 -34.73 2.41
N ILE A 11 46.62 -35.85 2.34
CA ILE A 11 45.16 -35.86 2.12
C ILE A 11 44.43 -35.26 3.33
N GLN A 12 44.85 -35.52 4.57
CA GLN A 12 44.30 -34.88 5.76
C GLN A 12 44.65 -33.39 5.85
N SER A 13 45.79 -32.95 5.33
CA SER A 13 46.15 -31.52 5.24
C SER A 13 45.42 -30.81 4.11
N LEU A 14 45.07 -31.48 3.02
CA LEU A 14 44.26 -30.93 1.91
C LEU A 14 42.76 -30.85 2.29
N GLN A 15 42.24 -31.75 3.11
CA GLN A 15 40.90 -31.67 3.66
C GLN A 15 40.71 -30.57 4.72
N ARG A 16 41.79 -29.96 5.22
CA ARG A 16 41.76 -28.90 6.25
C ARG A 16 41.75 -27.49 5.67
N TRP A 17 41.66 -27.32 4.33
CA TRP A 17 41.65 -26.06 3.65
C TRP A 17 40.57 -25.97 2.56
N GLU A 18 39.43 -26.64 2.69
CA GLU A 18 38.21 -26.07 2.18
C GLU A 18 37.94 -24.82 3.01
N LYS A 19 38.61 -23.73 2.65
CA LYS A 19 38.09 -22.40 3.00
C LYS A 19 36.63 -22.42 2.56
N ILE A 20 35.72 -22.45 3.49
CA ILE A 20 34.34 -22.09 3.21
C ILE A 20 34.45 -20.71 2.60
N ILE A 21 34.35 -20.64 1.26
CA ILE A 21 34.30 -19.37 0.53
C ILE A 21 32.93 -18.81 0.88
N VAL A 22 32.87 -17.99 1.91
CA VAL A 22 31.68 -17.24 2.27
C VAL A 22 31.50 -16.19 1.17
N ASP A 23 30.40 -16.25 0.45
CA ASP A 23 30.10 -15.24 -0.57
C ASP A 23 29.99 -13.86 0.08
N HIS A 24 30.77 -12.91 -0.44
CA HIS A 24 30.73 -11.53 0.01
C HIS A 24 30.01 -10.65 -1.02
N TYR A 25 29.19 -9.72 -0.52
CA TYR A 25 28.43 -8.74 -1.30
C TYR A 25 28.65 -7.34 -0.77
N ASP A 26 28.68 -6.34 -1.65
CA ASP A 26 28.68 -4.93 -1.23
C ASP A 26 27.34 -4.57 -0.56
N LEU A 27 26.23 -5.15 -1.05
CA LEU A 27 24.89 -4.99 -0.48
C LEU A 27 24.14 -6.31 -0.41
N VAL A 28 23.67 -6.68 0.78
CA VAL A 28 22.67 -7.74 0.97
C VAL A 28 21.33 -7.14 1.35
N VAL A 29 20.28 -7.55 0.65
CA VAL A 29 18.91 -7.14 0.92
C VAL A 29 18.11 -8.33 1.42
N ILE A 30 17.42 -8.22 2.55
CA ILE A 30 16.54 -9.27 3.07
C ILE A 30 15.10 -8.92 2.71
N GLY A 31 14.51 -9.70 1.81
CA GLY A 31 13.16 -9.53 1.26
C GLY A 31 13.16 -8.92 -0.15
N SER A 32 12.46 -9.59 -1.06
CA SER A 32 12.31 -9.21 -2.49
C SER A 32 11.06 -8.37 -2.76
N GLY A 33 10.44 -7.81 -1.75
CA GLY A 33 9.32 -6.87 -1.90
C GLY A 33 9.71 -5.59 -2.66
N PRO A 34 8.79 -4.67 -2.91
CA PRO A 34 9.05 -3.44 -3.69
C PRO A 34 10.29 -2.66 -3.23
N ALA A 35 10.46 -2.50 -1.91
CA ALA A 35 11.62 -1.81 -1.35
C ALA A 35 12.94 -2.54 -1.64
N GLY A 36 12.98 -3.85 -1.38
CA GLY A 36 14.18 -4.64 -1.54
C GLY A 36 14.65 -4.75 -2.99
N GLN A 37 13.72 -4.92 -3.94
CA GLN A 37 14.04 -4.92 -5.36
C GLN A 37 14.73 -3.62 -5.80
N LYS A 38 14.17 -2.48 -5.37
CA LYS A 38 14.71 -1.18 -5.79
C LYS A 38 16.04 -0.86 -5.11
N ALA A 39 16.24 -1.29 -3.86
CA ALA A 39 17.52 -1.19 -3.18
C ALA A 39 18.61 -1.99 -3.92
N ALA A 40 18.36 -3.28 -4.18
CA ALA A 40 19.32 -4.15 -4.84
C ALA A 40 19.65 -3.70 -6.28
N ILE A 41 18.62 -3.32 -7.06
CA ILE A 41 18.81 -2.84 -8.43
C ILE A 41 19.55 -1.48 -8.44
N ALA A 42 19.28 -0.59 -7.50
CA ALA A 42 19.97 0.68 -7.38
C ALA A 42 21.46 0.47 -7.11
N ALA A 43 21.81 -0.37 -6.14
CA ALA A 43 23.21 -0.73 -5.86
C ALA A 43 23.91 -1.38 -7.08
N ALA A 44 23.23 -2.31 -7.74
CA ALA A 44 23.79 -2.95 -8.95
C ALA A 44 24.05 -1.95 -10.08
N LYS A 45 23.21 -0.92 -10.26
CA LYS A 45 23.43 0.17 -11.23
C LYS A 45 24.60 1.09 -10.86
N LEU A 46 24.96 1.14 -9.58
CA LEU A 46 26.18 1.80 -9.10
C LEU A 46 27.43 0.91 -9.24
N GLY A 47 27.32 -0.24 -9.91
CA GLY A 47 28.43 -1.19 -10.12
C GLY A 47 28.74 -2.05 -8.90
N LYS A 48 27.85 -2.11 -7.90
CA LYS A 48 28.02 -2.88 -6.67
C LYS A 48 27.52 -4.31 -6.83
N LYS A 49 28.19 -5.27 -6.16
CA LYS A 49 27.76 -6.66 -6.10
C LYS A 49 26.63 -6.79 -5.09
N ALA A 50 25.40 -6.98 -5.56
CA ALA A 50 24.21 -7.02 -4.74
C ALA A 50 23.54 -8.40 -4.74
N ALA A 51 22.97 -8.79 -3.59
CA ALA A 51 22.14 -9.98 -3.42
C ALA A 51 20.81 -9.64 -2.75
N VAL A 52 19.77 -10.38 -3.12
CA VAL A 52 18.47 -10.38 -2.43
C VAL A 52 18.25 -11.77 -1.85
N ILE A 53 17.99 -11.85 -0.56
CA ILE A 53 17.57 -13.06 0.14
C ILE A 53 16.03 -13.06 0.19
N GLU A 54 15.41 -14.13 -0.31
CA GLU A 54 13.94 -14.26 -0.30
C GLU A 54 13.50 -15.64 0.18
N ARG A 55 12.61 -15.67 1.14
CA ARG A 55 12.07 -16.91 1.70
C ARG A 55 11.08 -17.59 0.74
N GLY A 56 11.34 -18.83 0.37
CA GLY A 56 10.42 -19.68 -0.39
C GLY A 56 9.96 -19.06 -1.73
N ASN A 57 8.71 -19.28 -2.08
CA ASN A 57 8.12 -18.85 -3.35
C ASN A 57 7.46 -17.46 -3.28
N MET A 58 8.03 -16.54 -2.48
CA MET A 58 7.45 -15.21 -2.23
C MET A 58 8.16 -14.08 -2.99
N VAL A 59 8.78 -14.37 -4.14
CA VAL A 59 9.41 -13.35 -4.98
C VAL A 59 8.42 -12.22 -5.27
N GLY A 60 8.82 -10.98 -4.96
CA GLY A 60 7.95 -9.81 -4.99
C GLY A 60 7.27 -9.47 -3.66
N GLY A 61 7.44 -10.34 -2.64
CA GLY A 61 6.90 -10.15 -1.29
C GLY A 61 5.36 -10.08 -1.26
N VAL A 62 4.83 -9.57 -0.17
CA VAL A 62 3.38 -9.40 0.06
C VAL A 62 2.72 -8.59 -1.06
N CYS A 63 3.38 -7.56 -1.58
CA CYS A 63 2.81 -6.70 -2.63
C CYS A 63 2.34 -7.51 -3.86
N ILE A 64 3.10 -8.51 -4.27
CA ILE A 64 2.81 -9.31 -5.46
C ILE A 64 1.99 -10.56 -5.12
N ASN A 65 2.24 -11.19 -3.97
CA ASN A 65 1.68 -12.52 -3.71
C ASN A 65 0.35 -12.50 -2.96
N THR A 66 0.15 -11.60 -1.98
CA THR A 66 -1.03 -11.62 -1.10
C THR A 66 -1.67 -10.24 -0.87
N GLY A 67 -1.01 -9.15 -1.27
CA GLY A 67 -1.45 -7.79 -0.96
C GLY A 67 -1.91 -6.98 -2.17
N THR A 68 -1.10 -5.98 -2.56
CA THR A 68 -1.49 -4.91 -3.50
C THR A 68 -1.94 -5.45 -4.86
N ILE A 69 -1.09 -6.21 -5.57
CA ILE A 69 -1.42 -6.67 -6.92
C ILE A 69 -2.60 -7.63 -6.93
N PRO A 70 -2.65 -8.68 -6.08
CA PRO A 70 -3.81 -9.56 -6.05
C PRO A 70 -5.12 -8.86 -5.72
N SER A 71 -5.15 -7.98 -4.71
CA SER A 71 -6.38 -7.30 -4.30
C SER A 71 -6.89 -6.31 -5.36
N LYS A 72 -5.98 -5.58 -6.07
CA LYS A 72 -6.38 -4.69 -7.16
C LYS A 72 -6.85 -5.47 -8.39
N THR A 73 -6.20 -6.60 -8.67
CA THR A 73 -6.67 -7.51 -9.75
C THR A 73 -8.04 -8.11 -9.43
N LEU A 74 -8.27 -8.51 -8.18
CA LEU A 74 -9.60 -8.94 -7.71
C LEU A 74 -10.64 -7.84 -7.89
N ARG A 75 -10.31 -6.61 -7.48
CA ARG A 75 -11.19 -5.44 -7.65
C ARG A 75 -11.59 -5.24 -9.11
N GLU A 76 -10.64 -5.27 -10.03
CA GLU A 76 -10.92 -5.14 -11.46
C GLU A 76 -11.81 -6.29 -11.97
N ALA A 77 -11.60 -7.52 -11.51
CA ALA A 77 -12.46 -8.64 -11.85
C ALA A 77 -13.90 -8.42 -11.32
N VAL A 78 -14.03 -7.95 -10.07
CA VAL A 78 -15.34 -7.63 -9.47
C VAL A 78 -16.06 -6.55 -10.29
N LEU A 79 -15.41 -5.43 -10.59
CA LEU A 79 -16.00 -4.34 -11.38
C LEU A 79 -16.44 -4.82 -12.75
N TYR A 80 -15.61 -5.59 -13.43
CA TYR A 80 -15.90 -6.10 -14.76
C TYR A 80 -17.07 -7.08 -14.75
N LEU A 81 -17.01 -8.13 -13.92
CA LEU A 81 -18.02 -9.18 -13.91
C LEU A 81 -19.39 -8.73 -13.38
N THR A 82 -19.39 -7.86 -12.38
CA THR A 82 -20.64 -7.30 -11.84
C THR A 82 -21.25 -6.24 -12.75
N GLY A 83 -20.47 -5.65 -13.67
CA GLY A 83 -20.88 -4.52 -14.50
C GLY A 83 -21.29 -3.28 -13.68
N LEU A 84 -20.81 -3.15 -12.46
CA LEU A 84 -21.28 -2.16 -11.49
C LEU A 84 -21.25 -0.72 -12.04
N ASN A 85 -20.18 -0.33 -12.71
CA ASN A 85 -20.02 1.01 -13.29
C ASN A 85 -20.98 1.30 -14.47
N GLN A 86 -21.67 0.27 -14.99
CA GLN A 86 -22.58 0.39 -16.12
C GLN A 86 -24.06 0.41 -15.68
N ARG A 87 -24.33 0.13 -14.39
CA ARG A 87 -25.73 -0.01 -13.90
C ARG A 87 -26.52 1.28 -13.94
N GLU A 88 -25.86 2.43 -13.84
CA GLU A 88 -26.54 3.72 -13.97
C GLU A 88 -27.06 3.96 -15.40
N LEU A 89 -26.33 3.47 -16.40
CA LEU A 89 -26.68 3.62 -17.82
C LEU A 89 -27.62 2.53 -18.33
N TYR A 90 -27.38 1.26 -17.92
CA TYR A 90 -28.11 0.09 -18.44
C TYR A 90 -29.12 -0.50 -17.44
N GLY A 91 -29.30 0.12 -16.29
CA GLY A 91 -30.21 -0.31 -15.22
C GLY A 91 -29.58 -1.21 -14.16
N GLN A 92 -30.19 -1.23 -12.98
CA GLN A 92 -29.64 -1.91 -11.78
C GLN A 92 -29.51 -3.43 -11.93
N SER A 93 -30.23 -4.05 -12.85
CA SER A 93 -30.13 -5.47 -13.17
C SER A 93 -28.95 -5.83 -14.08
N TYR A 94 -28.29 -4.84 -14.69
CA TYR A 94 -27.17 -5.08 -15.59
C TYR A 94 -26.01 -5.77 -14.88
N ARG A 95 -25.52 -6.87 -15.45
CA ARG A 95 -24.32 -7.59 -15.05
C ARG A 95 -23.81 -8.46 -16.19
N LEU A 96 -22.51 -8.65 -16.28
CA LEU A 96 -21.89 -9.52 -17.27
C LEU A 96 -22.03 -11.00 -16.92
N LYS A 97 -22.00 -11.30 -15.62
CA LYS A 97 -22.16 -12.66 -15.10
C LYS A 97 -23.05 -12.65 -13.86
N THR A 98 -24.03 -13.58 -13.80
CA THR A 98 -24.97 -13.71 -12.68
C THR A 98 -24.37 -14.49 -11.51
N ASP A 99 -23.70 -15.60 -11.80
CA ASP A 99 -23.14 -16.52 -10.80
C ASP A 99 -21.62 -16.40 -10.81
N ILE A 100 -21.10 -15.33 -10.17
CA ILE A 100 -19.66 -15.10 -10.07
C ILE A 100 -19.10 -16.04 -9.03
N THR A 101 -18.17 -16.89 -9.45
CA THR A 101 -17.47 -17.86 -8.60
C THR A 101 -16.09 -17.33 -8.18
N VAL A 102 -15.52 -17.92 -7.13
CA VAL A 102 -14.14 -17.63 -6.74
C VAL A 102 -13.16 -17.97 -7.87
N SER A 103 -13.42 -19.05 -8.62
CA SER A 103 -12.58 -19.40 -9.78
C SER A 103 -12.54 -18.30 -10.85
N ASP A 104 -13.64 -17.59 -11.10
CA ASP A 104 -13.66 -16.45 -12.02
C ASP A 104 -12.77 -15.29 -11.54
N LEU A 105 -12.75 -15.09 -10.22
CA LEU A 105 -11.99 -14.02 -9.59
C LEU A 105 -10.50 -14.39 -9.48
N SER A 106 -10.19 -15.62 -9.06
CA SER A 106 -8.82 -16.08 -8.78
C SER A 106 -8.00 -16.38 -10.04
N SER A 107 -8.62 -16.84 -11.13
CA SER A 107 -7.91 -17.16 -12.37
C SER A 107 -7.17 -15.94 -12.95
N ARG A 108 -7.84 -14.77 -12.97
CA ARG A 108 -7.20 -13.50 -13.39
C ARG A 108 -6.09 -13.10 -12.44
N THR A 109 -6.31 -13.24 -11.13
CA THR A 109 -5.32 -12.89 -10.10
C THR A 109 -4.06 -13.74 -10.23
N SER A 110 -4.19 -15.07 -10.35
CA SER A 110 -3.05 -15.97 -10.52
C SER A 110 -2.24 -15.68 -11.78
N HIS A 111 -2.92 -15.36 -12.90
CA HIS A 111 -2.25 -14.98 -14.15
C HIS A 111 -1.42 -13.70 -13.98
N VAL A 112 -1.99 -12.65 -13.36
CA VAL A 112 -1.29 -11.37 -13.16
C VAL A 112 -0.11 -11.54 -12.20
N VAL A 113 -0.32 -12.23 -11.07
CA VAL A 113 0.76 -12.52 -10.11
C VAL A 113 1.93 -13.26 -10.77
N GLY A 114 1.64 -14.31 -11.56
CA GLY A 114 2.69 -15.04 -12.29
C GLY A 114 3.50 -14.13 -13.23
N LYS A 115 2.81 -13.26 -13.99
CA LYS A 115 3.48 -12.28 -14.86
C LYS A 115 4.36 -11.29 -14.11
N GLU A 116 3.89 -10.78 -12.96
CA GLU A 116 4.65 -9.85 -12.14
C GLU A 116 5.90 -10.52 -11.53
N ILE A 117 5.79 -11.78 -11.11
CA ILE A 117 6.95 -12.56 -10.64
C ILE A 117 8.00 -12.70 -11.76
N ASP A 118 7.57 -13.07 -12.98
CA ASP A 118 8.48 -13.17 -14.14
C ASP A 118 9.18 -11.83 -14.41
N VAL A 119 8.45 -10.71 -14.36
CA VAL A 119 9.01 -9.36 -14.55
C VAL A 119 10.07 -9.06 -13.51
N ILE A 120 9.81 -9.38 -12.22
CA ILE A 120 10.76 -9.13 -11.13
C ILE A 120 12.02 -9.97 -11.30
N GLN A 121 11.89 -11.28 -11.55
CA GLN A 121 13.03 -12.17 -11.76
C GLN A 121 13.87 -11.70 -12.94
N ASN A 122 13.26 -11.31 -14.06
CA ASN A 122 13.95 -10.74 -15.20
C ASN A 122 14.66 -9.42 -14.86
N GLN A 123 14.03 -8.54 -14.03
CA GLN A 123 14.66 -7.29 -13.59
C GLN A 123 15.89 -7.54 -12.72
N LEU A 124 15.83 -8.45 -11.77
CA LEU A 124 16.96 -8.82 -10.93
C LEU A 124 18.09 -9.43 -11.78
N SER A 125 17.78 -10.41 -12.62
CA SER A 125 18.75 -11.12 -13.47
C SER A 125 19.48 -10.18 -14.43
N ARG A 126 18.77 -9.33 -15.19
CA ARG A 126 19.40 -8.39 -16.15
C ARG A 126 20.28 -7.33 -15.48
N ASN A 127 20.03 -7.02 -14.19
CA ASN A 127 20.89 -6.15 -13.38
C ASN A 127 21.97 -6.94 -12.62
N ARG A 128 22.11 -8.25 -12.84
CA ARG A 128 23.09 -9.13 -12.18
C ARG A 128 22.98 -9.14 -10.65
N VAL A 129 21.78 -8.96 -10.13
CA VAL A 129 21.49 -9.12 -8.71
C VAL A 129 21.30 -10.60 -8.42
N ALA A 130 22.04 -11.14 -7.45
CA ALA A 130 21.89 -12.53 -7.03
C ALA A 130 20.57 -12.69 -6.24
N LEU A 131 19.74 -13.66 -6.63
CA LEU A 131 18.55 -14.04 -5.86
C LEU A 131 18.89 -15.32 -5.08
N LEU A 132 18.97 -15.21 -3.75
CA LEU A 132 19.28 -16.27 -2.83
C LEU A 132 18.01 -16.74 -2.15
N LEU A 133 17.57 -17.97 -2.45
CA LEU A 133 16.31 -18.51 -1.91
C LEU A 133 16.57 -19.14 -0.54
N GLY A 134 15.90 -18.67 0.48
CA GLY A 134 15.96 -19.14 1.85
C GLY A 134 15.58 -18.07 2.85
N SER A 135 15.44 -18.47 4.11
CA SER A 135 15.19 -17.56 5.24
C SER A 135 16.53 -17.04 5.76
N GLY A 136 16.71 -15.71 5.74
CA GLY A 136 17.91 -15.05 6.23
C GLY A 136 17.79 -14.64 7.69
N ALA A 137 18.80 -14.94 8.52
CA ALA A 137 18.90 -14.47 9.89
C ALA A 137 20.31 -13.95 10.18
N PHE A 138 20.43 -12.86 10.92
CA PHE A 138 21.73 -12.33 11.33
C PHE A 138 22.42 -13.29 12.31
N VAL A 139 23.67 -13.60 12.03
CA VAL A 139 24.57 -14.33 12.96
C VAL A 139 25.68 -13.44 13.50
N GLY A 140 25.76 -12.22 12.97
CA GLY A 140 26.68 -11.16 13.38
C GLY A 140 26.33 -9.83 12.70
N PRO A 141 27.03 -8.74 13.02
CA PRO A 141 26.73 -7.41 12.47
C PRO A 141 26.95 -7.29 10.95
N ASN A 142 27.80 -8.15 10.36
CA ASN A 142 28.12 -8.17 8.94
C ASN A 142 27.93 -9.54 8.28
N GLU A 143 27.16 -10.43 8.91
CA GLU A 143 26.97 -11.80 8.46
C GLU A 143 25.53 -12.26 8.62
N ILE A 144 25.01 -12.93 7.59
CA ILE A 144 23.67 -13.53 7.54
C ILE A 144 23.81 -15.00 7.20
N GLU A 145 23.16 -15.86 7.99
CA GLU A 145 22.90 -17.24 7.66
C GLU A 145 21.61 -17.36 6.86
N ILE A 146 21.66 -18.09 5.76
CA ILE A 146 20.51 -18.39 4.90
C ILE A 146 20.17 -19.86 5.08
N THR A 147 18.97 -20.16 5.56
CA THR A 147 18.43 -21.52 5.65
C THR A 147 17.53 -21.77 4.45
N THR A 148 17.92 -22.73 3.58
CA THR A 148 17.12 -23.11 2.40
C THR A 148 15.90 -23.92 2.79
N GLY A 149 14.92 -24.10 1.88
CA GLY A 149 13.75 -24.96 2.10
C GLY A 149 14.09 -26.44 2.32
N GLU A 150 15.29 -26.88 1.93
CA GLU A 150 15.81 -28.24 2.16
C GLU A 150 16.59 -28.37 3.49
N GLY A 151 16.69 -27.28 4.25
CA GLY A 151 17.39 -27.24 5.54
C GLY A 151 18.91 -27.05 5.42
N GLU A 152 19.43 -26.70 4.24
CA GLU A 152 20.83 -26.36 4.09
C GLU A 152 21.12 -24.96 4.63
N HIS A 153 22.28 -24.75 5.22
CA HIS A 153 22.74 -23.48 5.75
C HIS A 153 23.88 -22.92 4.90
N LYS A 154 23.78 -21.65 4.54
CA LYS A 154 24.80 -20.92 3.82
C LYS A 154 24.99 -19.54 4.43
N ASN A 155 26.24 -19.18 4.75
CA ASN A 155 26.56 -17.84 5.25
C ASN A 155 26.96 -16.92 4.10
N VAL A 156 26.56 -15.66 4.21
CA VAL A 156 26.98 -14.56 3.35
C VAL A 156 27.44 -13.38 4.21
N THR A 157 28.46 -12.68 3.75
CA THR A 157 28.96 -11.46 4.37
C THR A 157 28.65 -10.24 3.51
N PHE A 158 28.63 -9.06 4.12
CA PHE A 158 28.26 -7.83 3.43
C PHE A 158 28.95 -6.60 4.03
N ASP A 159 29.09 -5.56 3.19
CA ASP A 159 29.47 -4.21 3.67
C ASP A 159 28.23 -3.47 4.20
N PHE A 160 27.13 -3.54 3.47
CA PHE A 160 25.84 -2.93 3.85
C PHE A 160 24.71 -3.95 3.77
N ALA A 161 23.71 -3.80 4.66
CA ALA A 161 22.48 -4.57 4.61
C ALA A 161 21.24 -3.68 4.55
N VAL A 162 20.20 -4.14 3.83
CA VAL A 162 18.87 -3.52 3.81
C VAL A 162 17.83 -4.53 4.26
N ILE A 163 17.15 -4.25 5.37
CA ILE A 163 16.04 -5.04 5.89
C ILE A 163 14.76 -4.56 5.22
N ALA A 164 14.19 -5.38 4.32
CA ALA A 164 12.99 -5.08 3.53
C ALA A 164 11.92 -6.18 3.66
N VAL A 165 11.81 -6.77 4.86
CA VAL A 165 10.97 -7.95 5.13
C VAL A 165 9.48 -7.67 5.21
N GLY A 166 9.08 -6.39 5.23
CA GLY A 166 7.68 -5.98 5.25
C GLY A 166 6.95 -6.35 6.53
N THR A 167 5.66 -6.65 6.38
CA THR A 167 4.73 -6.96 7.49
C THR A 167 3.85 -8.15 7.15
N ARG A 168 3.24 -8.75 8.19
CA ARG A 168 2.18 -9.75 8.11
C ARG A 168 0.92 -9.26 8.82
N PRO A 169 -0.29 -9.81 8.55
CA PRO A 169 -1.48 -9.50 9.33
C PRO A 169 -1.27 -9.75 10.82
N ALA A 170 -1.77 -8.85 11.66
CA ALA A 170 -1.78 -9.05 13.10
C ALA A 170 -2.87 -10.07 13.47
N ARG A 171 -2.51 -11.10 14.22
CA ARG A 171 -3.42 -12.14 14.72
C ARG A 171 -3.46 -12.10 16.24
N PRO A 172 -4.56 -11.60 16.84
CA PRO A 172 -4.70 -11.63 18.28
C PRO A 172 -4.95 -13.08 18.78
N ASP A 173 -4.42 -13.42 19.92
CA ASP A 173 -4.56 -14.76 20.53
C ASP A 173 -6.03 -15.12 20.87
N THR A 174 -6.91 -14.13 20.93
CA THR A 174 -8.34 -14.29 21.20
C THR A 174 -9.18 -14.73 19.99
N VAL A 175 -8.55 -14.85 18.81
CA VAL A 175 -9.22 -15.22 17.55
C VAL A 175 -8.50 -16.39 16.90
N GLU A 176 -9.20 -17.49 16.71
CA GLU A 176 -8.67 -18.69 16.06
C GLU A 176 -8.88 -18.63 14.55
N PHE A 177 -7.79 -18.36 13.79
CA PHE A 177 -7.81 -18.29 12.34
C PHE A 177 -7.74 -19.69 11.73
N ASP A 178 -8.72 -20.03 10.88
CA ASP A 178 -8.80 -21.35 10.23
C ASP A 178 -8.54 -21.30 8.71
N GLY A 179 -8.34 -20.12 8.16
CA GLY A 179 -8.08 -19.92 6.73
C GLY A 179 -9.29 -20.10 5.81
N ALA A 180 -10.49 -20.32 6.38
CA ALA A 180 -11.73 -20.57 5.63
C ALA A 180 -12.91 -19.71 6.11
N THR A 181 -13.29 -19.86 7.40
CA THR A 181 -14.37 -19.11 8.04
C THR A 181 -13.86 -17.83 8.68
N ILE A 182 -12.72 -17.91 9.34
CA ILE A 182 -12.06 -16.79 9.99
C ILE A 182 -10.71 -16.59 9.30
N VAL A 183 -10.60 -15.53 8.51
CA VAL A 183 -9.46 -15.27 7.63
C VAL A 183 -8.85 -13.90 7.92
N ASP A 184 -7.58 -13.76 7.62
CA ASP A 184 -6.91 -12.47 7.52
C ASP A 184 -6.80 -12.00 6.06
N SER A 185 -6.14 -10.84 5.85
CA SER A 185 -5.99 -10.24 4.51
C SER A 185 -5.12 -11.04 3.54
N ASP A 186 -4.26 -11.93 4.03
CA ASP A 186 -3.42 -12.76 3.18
C ASP A 186 -4.14 -14.06 2.78
N GLN A 187 -5.09 -14.52 3.61
CA GLN A 187 -5.88 -15.74 3.40
C GLN A 187 -7.14 -15.53 2.56
N ILE A 188 -7.72 -14.31 2.55
CA ILE A 188 -9.01 -14.02 1.90
C ILE A 188 -9.04 -14.35 0.40
N LEU A 189 -7.89 -14.26 -0.26
CA LEU A 189 -7.76 -14.60 -1.69
C LEU A 189 -7.84 -16.09 -1.99
N GLY A 190 -7.65 -16.93 -0.97
CA GLY A 190 -7.73 -18.39 -1.04
C GLY A 190 -9.08 -18.97 -0.65
N MET A 191 -10.13 -18.17 -0.51
CA MET A 191 -11.47 -18.65 -0.15
C MET A 191 -12.06 -19.54 -1.26
N ASP A 192 -12.84 -20.55 -0.86
CA ASP A 192 -13.46 -21.49 -1.79
C ASP A 192 -14.78 -20.97 -2.39
N ARG A 193 -15.44 -20.02 -1.74
CA ARG A 193 -16.73 -19.45 -2.15
C ARG A 193 -16.87 -17.98 -1.80
N VAL A 194 -17.67 -17.26 -2.55
CA VAL A 194 -18.13 -15.93 -2.18
C VAL A 194 -19.15 -16.07 -1.04
N PRO A 195 -18.93 -15.49 0.16
CA PRO A 195 -19.84 -15.65 1.28
C PRO A 195 -21.12 -14.84 1.08
N THR A 196 -22.25 -15.33 1.63
CA THR A 196 -23.51 -14.59 1.63
C THR A 196 -23.47 -13.45 2.66
N THR A 197 -22.83 -13.70 3.80
CA THR A 197 -22.68 -12.75 4.90
C THR A 197 -21.23 -12.67 5.36
N MET A 198 -20.73 -11.45 5.63
CA MET A 198 -19.35 -11.24 6.06
C MET A 198 -19.27 -10.18 7.15
N VAL A 199 -18.47 -10.45 8.18
CA VAL A 199 -18.02 -9.43 9.13
C VAL A 199 -16.58 -9.03 8.76
N VAL A 200 -16.32 -7.73 8.65
CA VAL A 200 -14.99 -7.17 8.45
C VAL A 200 -14.59 -6.45 9.74
N VAL A 201 -13.53 -6.91 10.38
CA VAL A 201 -12.98 -6.31 11.60
C VAL A 201 -11.86 -5.35 11.22
N GLY A 202 -12.08 -4.06 11.49
CA GLY A 202 -11.19 -2.96 11.10
C GLY A 202 -11.67 -2.21 9.87
N ALA A 203 -11.82 -0.89 9.99
CA ALA A 203 -12.22 0.03 8.91
C ALA A 203 -11.02 0.84 8.37
N GLY A 204 -9.84 0.27 8.39
CA GLY A 204 -8.65 0.76 7.68
C GLY A 204 -8.71 0.45 6.17
N VAL A 205 -7.64 0.79 5.43
CA VAL A 205 -7.57 0.61 3.97
C VAL A 205 -7.98 -0.80 3.55
N ILE A 206 -7.34 -1.82 4.12
CA ILE A 206 -7.57 -3.23 3.75
C ILE A 206 -9.03 -3.63 3.99
N GLY A 207 -9.55 -3.33 5.18
CA GLY A 207 -10.94 -3.69 5.53
C GLY A 207 -11.96 -3.03 4.61
N ILE A 208 -11.80 -1.74 4.31
CA ILE A 208 -12.72 -0.99 3.45
C ILE A 208 -12.61 -1.42 1.99
N GLU A 209 -11.40 -1.69 1.48
CA GLU A 209 -11.23 -2.23 0.13
C GLU A 209 -11.98 -3.55 -0.06
N TYR A 210 -11.76 -4.53 0.83
CA TYR A 210 -12.46 -5.83 0.75
C TYR A 210 -13.96 -5.69 1.03
N ALA A 211 -14.37 -4.90 2.03
CA ALA A 211 -15.79 -4.65 2.31
C ALA A 211 -16.52 -4.11 1.07
N SER A 212 -15.91 -3.18 0.33
CA SER A 212 -16.49 -2.61 -0.89
C SER A 212 -16.58 -3.63 -2.04
N MET A 213 -15.57 -4.47 -2.20
CA MET A 213 -15.54 -5.54 -3.22
C MET A 213 -16.59 -6.61 -2.96
N PHE A 214 -16.67 -7.12 -1.72
CA PHE A 214 -17.67 -8.14 -1.36
C PHE A 214 -19.10 -7.60 -1.39
N ALA A 215 -19.32 -6.34 -0.98
CA ALA A 215 -20.62 -5.69 -1.14
C ALA A 215 -21.02 -5.56 -2.63
N ALA A 216 -20.07 -5.26 -3.52
CA ALA A 216 -20.32 -5.22 -4.96
C ALA A 216 -20.68 -6.61 -5.55
N LEU A 217 -20.16 -7.69 -4.96
CA LEU A 217 -20.52 -9.08 -5.30
C LEU A 217 -21.90 -9.51 -4.73
N GLY A 218 -22.52 -8.69 -3.87
CA GLY A 218 -23.82 -8.98 -3.25
C GLY A 218 -23.73 -9.58 -1.85
N THR A 219 -22.55 -9.72 -1.27
CA THR A 219 -22.36 -10.14 0.12
C THR A 219 -22.93 -9.08 1.08
N LYS A 220 -23.68 -9.49 2.10
CA LYS A 220 -24.12 -8.62 3.18
C LYS A 220 -22.96 -8.41 4.15
N VAL A 221 -22.34 -7.22 4.09
CA VAL A 221 -21.13 -6.89 4.85
C VAL A 221 -21.47 -6.07 6.10
N THR A 222 -20.91 -6.47 7.25
CA THR A 222 -20.89 -5.65 8.46
C THR A 222 -19.45 -5.31 8.80
N VAL A 223 -19.11 -4.02 8.82
CA VAL A 223 -17.79 -3.52 9.24
C VAL A 223 -17.86 -3.13 10.71
N VAL A 224 -16.93 -3.67 11.51
CA VAL A 224 -16.76 -3.35 12.95
C VAL A 224 -15.46 -2.59 13.14
N GLU A 225 -15.52 -1.41 13.75
CA GLU A 225 -14.36 -0.55 13.98
C GLU A 225 -14.44 0.08 15.39
N GLN A 226 -13.32 0.01 16.12
CA GLN A 226 -13.23 0.59 17.47
C GLN A 226 -13.23 2.13 17.47
N ARG A 227 -12.73 2.77 16.41
CA ARG A 227 -12.75 4.21 16.23
C ARG A 227 -14.16 4.69 15.86
N SER A 228 -14.39 5.99 15.97
CA SER A 228 -15.66 6.63 15.63
C SER A 228 -15.89 6.79 14.11
N SER A 229 -14.85 6.58 13.29
CA SER A 229 -14.90 6.73 11.83
C SER A 229 -14.00 5.71 11.13
N MET A 230 -14.20 5.54 9.82
CA MET A 230 -13.28 4.80 8.95
C MET A 230 -12.27 5.77 8.35
N LEU A 231 -11.09 5.26 7.93
CA LEU A 231 -10.09 5.99 7.15
C LEU A 231 -9.79 7.40 7.69
N ASP A 232 -9.57 7.52 9.00
CA ASP A 232 -9.45 8.77 9.77
C ASP A 232 -8.28 9.68 9.36
N PHE A 233 -7.42 9.23 8.48
CA PHE A 233 -6.33 9.99 7.87
C PHE A 233 -6.70 10.62 6.51
N CYS A 234 -7.91 10.36 6.00
CA CYS A 234 -8.43 10.95 4.77
C CYS A 234 -9.29 12.19 5.07
N ASP A 235 -9.48 13.02 4.04
CA ASP A 235 -10.40 14.14 4.12
C ASP A 235 -11.81 13.67 4.48
N ARG A 236 -12.44 14.35 5.42
CA ARG A 236 -13.71 13.94 6.03
C ARG A 236 -14.86 13.87 5.03
N GLU A 237 -14.98 14.87 4.14
CA GLU A 237 -16.05 14.90 3.12
C GLU A 237 -15.93 13.71 2.16
N ILE A 238 -14.70 13.34 1.79
CA ILE A 238 -14.40 12.18 0.95
C ILE A 238 -14.78 10.87 1.65
N VAL A 239 -14.45 10.75 2.94
CA VAL A 239 -14.80 9.56 3.75
C VAL A 239 -16.32 9.43 3.90
N GLU A 240 -17.02 10.53 4.17
CA GLU A 240 -18.49 10.56 4.29
C GLU A 240 -19.15 10.17 2.96
N ALA A 241 -18.62 10.64 1.82
CA ALA A 241 -19.11 10.26 0.50
C ALA A 241 -18.93 8.74 0.23
N LEU A 242 -17.77 8.17 0.54
CA LEU A 242 -17.56 6.72 0.42
C LEU A 242 -18.48 5.94 1.36
N GLN A 243 -18.59 6.36 2.62
CA GLN A 243 -19.44 5.70 3.61
C GLN A 243 -20.92 5.69 3.18
N TYR A 244 -21.39 6.79 2.60
CA TYR A 244 -22.74 6.87 2.04
C TYR A 244 -22.94 5.83 0.91
N GLN A 245 -22.01 5.76 -0.04
CA GLN A 245 -22.05 4.81 -1.15
C GLN A 245 -22.02 3.34 -0.67
N LEU A 246 -21.22 3.04 0.35
CA LEU A 246 -21.17 1.70 0.91
C LEU A 246 -22.46 1.33 1.63
N ARG A 247 -23.09 2.27 2.37
CA ARG A 247 -24.38 2.06 3.00
C ARG A 247 -25.51 1.85 1.98
N ASP A 248 -25.51 2.61 0.90
CA ASP A 248 -26.46 2.44 -0.21
C ASP A 248 -26.36 1.04 -0.84
N ARG A 249 -25.15 0.44 -0.84
CA ARG A 249 -24.90 -0.96 -1.25
C ARG A 249 -25.14 -1.99 -0.15
N GLY A 250 -25.73 -1.61 0.97
CA GLY A 250 -26.11 -2.50 2.06
C GLY A 250 -25.02 -2.81 3.09
N VAL A 251 -23.88 -2.11 3.07
CA VAL A 251 -22.86 -2.26 4.11
C VAL A 251 -23.34 -1.64 5.42
N THR A 252 -23.28 -2.43 6.49
CA THR A 252 -23.58 -1.96 7.85
C THR A 252 -22.29 -1.58 8.57
N PHE A 253 -22.22 -0.41 9.18
CA PHE A 253 -21.08 0.02 9.99
C PHE A 253 -21.41 -0.03 11.48
N ARG A 254 -20.47 -0.52 12.28
CA ARG A 254 -20.48 -0.56 13.74
C ARG A 254 -19.20 0.14 14.23
N PHE A 255 -19.27 1.47 14.35
CA PHE A 255 -18.22 2.30 14.91
C PHE A 255 -18.28 2.35 16.43
N GLY A 256 -17.13 2.58 17.09
CA GLY A 256 -17.01 2.62 18.54
C GLY A 256 -17.17 1.23 19.18
N GLU A 257 -17.04 0.15 18.41
CA GLU A 257 -17.23 -1.22 18.85
C GLU A 257 -15.93 -2.03 18.69
N THR A 258 -15.58 -2.74 19.76
CA THR A 258 -14.42 -3.62 19.76
C THR A 258 -14.86 -5.09 19.69
N VAL A 259 -14.23 -5.88 18.84
CA VAL A 259 -14.41 -7.32 18.79
C VAL A 259 -13.72 -7.95 19.99
N GLN A 260 -14.48 -8.66 20.84
CA GLN A 260 -13.97 -9.37 21.99
C GLN A 260 -13.43 -10.76 21.59
N THR A 261 -14.24 -11.51 20.82
CA THR A 261 -13.86 -12.82 20.28
C THR A 261 -14.66 -13.15 19.04
N VAL A 262 -14.20 -14.14 18.29
CA VAL A 262 -14.92 -14.74 17.17
C VAL A 262 -15.09 -16.22 17.46
N GLU A 263 -16.33 -16.67 17.63
CA GLU A 263 -16.68 -18.06 17.92
C GLU A 263 -16.96 -18.78 16.59
N LYS A 264 -16.24 -19.88 16.31
CA LYS A 264 -16.47 -20.73 15.15
C LYS A 264 -17.61 -21.72 15.42
N HIS A 265 -18.48 -21.90 14.44
CA HIS A 265 -19.56 -22.86 14.43
C HIS A 265 -19.55 -23.71 13.15
N SER A 266 -20.30 -24.81 13.12
CA SER A 266 -20.37 -25.71 11.96
C SER A 266 -20.89 -25.06 10.68
N SER A 267 -21.69 -23.99 10.81
CA SER A 267 -22.32 -23.27 9.67
C SER A 267 -21.81 -21.85 9.48
N GLY A 268 -20.72 -21.45 10.13
CA GLY A 268 -20.18 -20.09 10.04
C GLY A 268 -19.52 -19.64 11.34
N SER A 269 -19.67 -18.38 11.70
CA SER A 269 -19.07 -17.79 12.88
C SER A 269 -20.03 -16.81 13.58
N VAL A 270 -19.73 -16.51 14.83
CA VAL A 270 -20.39 -15.44 15.60
C VAL A 270 -19.33 -14.51 16.14
N THR A 271 -19.34 -13.27 15.66
CA THR A 271 -18.49 -12.21 16.19
C THR A 271 -19.16 -11.60 17.42
N VAL A 272 -18.48 -11.67 18.57
CA VAL A 272 -18.95 -11.12 19.84
C VAL A 272 -18.26 -9.77 20.08
N LEU A 273 -19.06 -8.71 20.27
CA LEU A 273 -18.57 -7.36 20.53
C LEU A 273 -18.48 -7.11 22.05
N GLN A 274 -17.65 -6.16 22.44
CA GLN A 274 -17.48 -5.78 23.85
C GLN A 274 -18.80 -5.28 24.48
N SER A 275 -19.69 -4.69 23.68
CA SER A 275 -21.06 -4.30 24.10
C SER A 275 -21.99 -5.51 24.38
N GLY A 276 -21.54 -6.75 24.19
CA GLY A 276 -22.33 -7.97 24.28
C GLY A 276 -23.15 -8.30 23.04
N LYS A 277 -23.12 -7.45 22.00
CA LYS A 277 -23.79 -7.72 20.74
C LYS A 277 -23.11 -8.88 19.99
N LYS A 278 -23.91 -9.76 19.39
CA LYS A 278 -23.47 -10.91 18.61
C LYS A 278 -23.87 -10.72 17.14
N ILE A 279 -22.92 -10.97 16.23
CA ILE A 279 -23.12 -10.83 14.77
C ILE A 279 -22.78 -12.16 14.11
N PRO A 280 -23.77 -12.91 13.61
CA PRO A 280 -23.53 -14.14 12.86
C PRO A 280 -23.05 -13.79 11.43
N SER A 281 -22.15 -14.62 10.89
CA SER A 281 -21.67 -14.50 9.51
C SER A 281 -21.11 -15.82 8.96
N ASP A 282 -21.12 -15.96 7.63
CA ASP A 282 -20.45 -17.08 6.95
C ASP A 282 -18.94 -16.97 7.07
N THR A 283 -18.43 -15.73 7.03
CA THR A 283 -16.99 -15.47 7.05
C THR A 283 -16.69 -14.21 7.86
N VAL A 284 -15.56 -14.21 8.56
CA VAL A 284 -14.97 -13.04 9.22
C VAL A 284 -13.63 -12.72 8.56
N LEU A 285 -13.48 -11.51 8.05
CA LEU A 285 -12.19 -10.95 7.66
C LEU A 285 -11.63 -10.11 8.82
N TYR A 286 -10.52 -10.54 9.38
CA TYR A 286 -9.83 -9.79 10.42
C TYR A 286 -8.70 -8.94 9.81
N SER A 287 -8.87 -7.62 9.79
CA SER A 287 -7.96 -6.65 9.15
C SER A 287 -7.54 -5.51 10.10
N ALA A 288 -7.53 -5.77 11.41
CA ALA A 288 -7.24 -4.79 12.45
C ALA A 288 -5.71 -4.67 12.75
N GLY A 289 -4.93 -4.39 11.73
CA GLY A 289 -3.52 -4.05 11.86
C GLY A 289 -2.56 -5.03 11.21
N ARG A 290 -1.27 -4.62 11.17
CA ARG A 290 -0.16 -5.40 10.62
C ARG A 290 1.03 -5.36 11.58
N GLN A 291 1.88 -6.39 11.54
CA GLN A 291 3.05 -6.58 12.37
C GLN A 291 4.29 -6.78 11.49
N GLY A 292 5.43 -6.16 11.84
CA GLY A 292 6.71 -6.36 11.16
C GLY A 292 7.21 -7.81 11.31
N VAL A 293 7.87 -8.31 10.27
CA VAL A 293 8.38 -9.70 10.22
C VAL A 293 9.86 -9.71 10.59
N THR A 294 10.18 -9.26 11.82
CA THR A 294 11.57 -9.19 12.33
C THR A 294 11.91 -10.32 13.33
N ASP A 295 10.92 -11.06 13.77
CA ASP A 295 11.04 -12.12 14.77
C ASP A 295 11.93 -13.30 14.30
N GLU A 296 11.97 -13.59 12.99
CA GLU A 296 12.79 -14.65 12.41
C GLU A 296 14.20 -14.17 11.97
N LEU A 297 14.47 -12.86 12.05
CA LEU A 297 15.72 -12.27 11.53
C LEU A 297 16.88 -12.30 12.53
N ASN A 298 16.64 -12.65 13.81
CA ASN A 298 17.64 -12.52 14.88
C ASN A 298 18.33 -11.14 14.89
N VAL A 299 17.53 -10.07 14.81
CA VAL A 299 18.02 -8.69 14.71
C VAL A 299 18.95 -8.29 15.85
N VAL A 300 18.85 -8.95 17.01
CA VAL A 300 19.72 -8.73 18.18
C VAL A 300 21.17 -9.09 17.87
N ALA A 301 21.44 -10.14 17.07
CA ALA A 301 22.80 -10.50 16.67
C ALA A 301 23.46 -9.40 15.78
N ALA A 302 22.65 -8.59 15.12
CA ALA A 302 23.11 -7.40 14.37
C ALA A 302 23.19 -6.14 15.24
N GLY A 303 22.85 -6.21 16.53
CA GLY A 303 22.82 -5.05 17.45
C GLY A 303 21.57 -4.18 17.32
N LEU A 304 20.48 -4.70 16.75
CA LEU A 304 19.22 -3.99 16.52
C LEU A 304 18.13 -4.39 17.51
N VAL A 305 17.16 -3.49 17.71
CA VAL A 305 15.99 -3.74 18.56
C VAL A 305 14.71 -3.39 17.78
N ALA A 306 13.80 -4.37 17.68
CA ALA A 306 12.47 -4.14 17.13
C ALA A 306 11.48 -3.70 18.23
N ASP A 307 10.50 -2.87 17.87
CA ASP A 307 9.41 -2.49 18.77
C ASP A 307 8.43 -3.65 19.01
N LYS A 308 7.41 -3.43 19.87
CA LYS A 308 6.38 -4.44 20.19
C LYS A 308 5.57 -4.91 18.99
N ARG A 309 5.61 -4.17 17.88
CA ARG A 309 4.96 -4.51 16.61
C ARG A 309 5.95 -5.06 15.58
N GLY A 310 7.16 -5.42 15.98
CA GLY A 310 8.20 -5.94 15.10
C GLY A 310 8.74 -4.90 14.11
N ARG A 311 8.64 -3.59 14.40
CA ARG A 311 9.12 -2.53 13.52
C ARG A 311 10.49 -2.05 13.94
N LEU A 312 11.28 -1.61 12.96
CA LEU A 312 12.61 -1.05 13.16
C LEU A 312 12.58 0.48 13.07
N LYS A 313 13.28 1.12 13.98
CA LYS A 313 13.46 2.57 13.96
C LYS A 313 14.59 2.94 13.00
N VAL A 314 14.39 4.00 12.22
CA VAL A 314 15.37 4.53 11.26
C VAL A 314 15.43 6.06 11.33
N ASP A 315 16.52 6.63 10.81
CA ASP A 315 16.66 8.04 10.56
C ASP A 315 16.04 8.47 9.20
N SER A 316 16.24 9.73 8.81
CA SER A 316 15.74 10.29 7.54
C SER A 316 16.38 9.67 6.29
N SER A 317 17.53 9.02 6.41
CA SER A 317 18.23 8.28 5.36
C SER A 317 17.90 6.79 5.37
N PHE A 318 16.96 6.34 6.24
CA PHE A 318 16.59 4.96 6.46
C PHE A 318 17.68 4.10 7.13
N ARG A 319 18.71 4.70 7.77
CA ARG A 319 19.69 3.99 8.56
C ARG A 319 19.08 3.61 9.91
N THR A 320 19.39 2.41 10.36
CA THR A 320 19.10 1.97 11.74
C THR A 320 20.13 2.55 12.73
N GLU A 321 20.03 2.17 13.99
CA GLU A 321 21.04 2.49 15.00
C GLU A 321 22.41 1.86 14.69
N VAL A 322 22.47 0.87 13.80
CA VAL A 322 23.71 0.26 13.27
C VAL A 322 23.97 0.82 11.87
N GLY A 323 24.91 1.76 11.76
CA GLY A 323 25.07 2.67 10.62
C GLY A 323 25.26 2.06 9.23
N HIS A 324 25.61 0.79 9.11
CA HIS A 324 25.71 0.06 7.83
C HIS A 324 24.50 -0.85 7.56
N ILE A 325 23.50 -0.84 8.45
CA ILE A 325 22.24 -1.58 8.27
C ILE A 325 21.09 -0.60 8.13
N TYR A 326 20.34 -0.74 7.06
CA TYR A 326 19.16 0.06 6.71
C TYR A 326 17.88 -0.75 6.90
N ALA A 327 16.76 -0.08 7.11
CA ALA A 327 15.44 -0.72 7.06
C ALA A 327 14.48 0.13 6.23
N VAL A 328 13.67 -0.51 5.39
CA VAL A 328 12.79 0.18 4.41
C VAL A 328 11.48 -0.57 4.20
N GLY A 329 10.47 0.14 3.74
CA GLY A 329 9.12 -0.40 3.50
C GLY A 329 8.34 -0.59 4.78
N ASP A 330 7.34 -1.48 4.76
CA ASP A 330 6.37 -1.62 5.84
C ASP A 330 6.98 -1.95 7.21
N VAL A 331 8.18 -2.54 7.24
CA VAL A 331 8.89 -2.88 8.49
C VAL A 331 9.27 -1.66 9.32
N ILE A 332 9.34 -0.45 8.72
CA ILE A 332 9.56 0.79 9.45
C ILE A 332 8.27 1.52 9.84
N GLY A 333 7.11 1.04 9.38
CA GLY A 333 5.79 1.60 9.71
C GLY A 333 5.23 2.50 8.61
N PHE A 334 4.51 3.55 9.03
CA PHE A 334 3.83 4.47 8.11
C PHE A 334 4.83 5.32 7.29
N PRO A 335 4.52 5.61 6.00
CA PRO A 335 3.37 5.17 5.20
C PRO A 335 3.65 3.81 4.54
N ALA A 336 2.93 2.77 4.91
CA ALA A 336 3.08 1.40 4.40
C ALA A 336 2.46 1.26 2.98
N LEU A 337 3.10 1.88 1.99
CA LEU A 337 2.69 1.92 0.59
C LEU A 337 3.80 1.37 -0.32
N ALA A 338 3.42 0.60 -1.34
CA ALA A 338 4.38 0.02 -2.28
C ALA A 338 5.25 1.08 -2.98
N ALA A 339 4.65 2.21 -3.40
CA ALA A 339 5.36 3.29 -4.07
C ALA A 339 6.40 3.96 -3.17
N THR A 340 6.04 4.29 -1.92
CA THR A 340 6.99 4.85 -0.95
C THR A 340 8.06 3.85 -0.58
N ALA A 341 7.73 2.57 -0.43
CA ALA A 341 8.68 1.50 -0.18
C ALA A 341 9.74 1.38 -1.30
N MET A 342 9.32 1.48 -2.58
CA MET A 342 10.23 1.50 -3.72
C MET A 342 11.24 2.66 -3.64
N GLU A 343 10.76 3.84 -3.33
CA GLU A 343 11.59 5.04 -3.22
C GLU A 343 12.54 4.96 -2.01
N GLN A 344 12.04 4.50 -0.86
CA GLN A 344 12.86 4.26 0.34
C GLN A 344 14.02 3.30 0.03
N GLY A 345 13.74 2.17 -0.65
CA GLY A 345 14.78 1.21 -1.03
C GLY A 345 15.85 1.80 -1.94
N ARG A 346 15.44 2.56 -2.96
CA ARG A 346 16.37 3.26 -3.86
C ARG A 346 17.25 4.25 -3.09
N ARG A 347 16.65 5.06 -2.22
CA ARG A 347 17.35 6.07 -1.43
C ARG A 347 18.31 5.47 -0.42
N ALA A 348 17.92 4.40 0.27
CA ALA A 348 18.78 3.69 1.19
C ALA A 348 20.05 3.14 0.49
N ALA A 349 19.89 2.59 -0.72
CA ALA A 349 21.04 2.13 -1.50
C ALA A 349 21.95 3.28 -1.94
N TYR A 350 21.40 4.43 -2.33
CA TYR A 350 22.19 5.60 -2.72
C TYR A 350 22.96 6.16 -1.51
N ASP A 351 22.29 6.32 -0.36
CA ASP A 351 22.93 6.78 0.86
C ASP A 351 24.06 5.84 1.33
N ALA A 352 23.85 4.51 1.23
CA ALA A 352 24.86 3.49 1.58
C ALA A 352 26.16 3.65 0.78
N PHE A 353 26.08 4.07 -0.47
CA PHE A 353 27.25 4.24 -1.35
C PHE A 353 27.66 5.68 -1.59
N GLY A 354 27.15 6.63 -0.80
CA GLY A 354 27.55 8.03 -0.82
C GLY A 354 27.06 8.82 -2.04
N GLU A 355 26.03 8.30 -2.74
CA GLU A 355 25.41 9.01 -3.84
C GLU A 355 24.44 10.09 -3.34
N PRO A 356 24.38 11.25 -3.99
CA PRO A 356 23.48 12.31 -3.57
C PRO A 356 22.02 11.90 -3.71
N VAL A 357 21.25 12.08 -2.66
CA VAL A 357 19.82 11.83 -2.62
C VAL A 357 19.11 13.15 -2.40
N GLY A 358 18.32 13.60 -3.39
CA GLY A 358 17.53 14.82 -3.25
C GLY A 358 16.55 14.72 -2.07
N GLU A 359 16.16 15.83 -1.49
CA GLU A 359 15.13 15.87 -0.47
C GLU A 359 13.78 15.41 -1.04
N THR A 360 13.02 14.64 -0.27
CA THR A 360 11.64 14.31 -0.59
C THR A 360 10.73 14.90 0.47
N ASP A 361 9.73 15.62 0.02
CA ASP A 361 8.66 16.09 0.88
C ASP A 361 7.59 14.99 1.03
N ALA A 362 7.59 14.32 2.17
CA ALA A 362 6.65 13.24 2.45
C ALA A 362 5.17 13.71 2.39
N SER A 363 4.91 15.01 2.60
CA SER A 363 3.56 15.57 2.48
C SER A 363 3.03 15.55 1.04
N LYS A 364 3.90 15.39 0.05
CA LYS A 364 3.56 15.28 -1.37
C LYS A 364 3.51 13.83 -1.89
N HIS A 365 3.56 12.84 -0.99
CA HIS A 365 3.36 11.45 -1.39
C HIS A 365 1.87 11.16 -1.56
N PRO A 366 1.43 10.66 -2.73
CA PRO A 366 0.04 10.35 -2.95
C PRO A 366 -0.35 9.07 -2.24
N ILE A 367 -1.58 9.02 -1.74
CA ILE A 367 -2.17 7.83 -1.14
C ILE A 367 -3.37 7.41 -1.97
N GLY A 368 -3.38 6.17 -2.43
CA GLY A 368 -4.49 5.56 -3.15
C GLY A 368 -5.17 4.49 -2.29
N ILE A 369 -6.49 4.52 -2.26
CA ILE A 369 -7.36 3.52 -1.61
C ILE A 369 -8.27 2.97 -2.69
N TYR A 370 -8.09 1.71 -3.00
CA TYR A 370 -8.75 1.03 -4.11
C TYR A 370 -10.08 0.39 -3.68
N SER A 371 -10.85 1.12 -2.90
CA SER A 371 -12.26 0.79 -2.63
C SER A 371 -13.11 0.92 -3.91
N ILE A 372 -14.37 0.61 -3.81
CA ILE A 372 -15.37 0.84 -4.87
C ILE A 372 -16.43 1.78 -4.32
N PRO A 373 -16.44 3.08 -4.70
CA PRO A 373 -15.49 3.82 -5.56
C PRO A 373 -14.11 4.04 -4.93
N GLU A 374 -13.12 4.44 -5.76
CA GLU A 374 -11.75 4.74 -5.33
C GLU A 374 -11.66 6.06 -4.57
N ILE A 375 -10.62 6.15 -3.71
CA ILE A 375 -10.14 7.42 -3.15
C ILE A 375 -8.66 7.56 -3.49
N SER A 376 -8.23 8.76 -3.85
CA SER A 376 -6.82 9.10 -3.86
C SER A 376 -6.61 10.55 -3.44
N TYR A 377 -5.53 10.82 -2.71
CA TYR A 377 -5.24 12.17 -2.27
C TYR A 377 -3.75 12.41 -2.12
N VAL A 378 -3.38 13.68 -2.10
CA VAL A 378 -2.03 14.18 -1.81
C VAL A 378 -2.14 15.51 -1.07
N GLY A 379 -1.23 15.77 -0.14
CA GLY A 379 -1.22 17.00 0.66
C GLY A 379 -2.08 16.91 1.92
N LYS A 380 -2.58 18.04 2.38
CA LYS A 380 -3.28 18.21 3.65
C LYS A 380 -4.78 18.01 3.52
N THR A 381 -5.42 17.61 4.62
CA THR A 381 -6.88 17.58 4.78
C THR A 381 -7.40 18.90 5.34
N GLU A 382 -8.72 19.16 5.24
CA GLU A 382 -9.33 20.33 5.87
C GLU A 382 -9.12 20.34 7.38
N ASP A 383 -9.27 19.20 8.04
CA ASP A 383 -9.09 19.08 9.50
C ASP A 383 -7.67 19.42 9.93
N GLU A 384 -6.64 18.99 9.16
CA GLU A 384 -5.24 19.36 9.41
C GLU A 384 -5.00 20.86 9.24
N LEU A 385 -5.53 21.46 8.17
CA LEU A 385 -5.36 22.89 7.90
C LEU A 385 -6.09 23.75 8.95
N THR A 386 -7.31 23.37 9.31
CA THR A 386 -8.10 24.03 10.36
C THR A 386 -7.38 23.97 11.71
N SER A 387 -6.88 22.79 12.07
CA SER A 387 -6.14 22.59 13.33
C SER A 387 -4.81 23.38 13.36
N ALA A 388 -4.18 23.56 12.21
CA ALA A 388 -2.95 24.35 12.06
C ALA A 388 -3.21 25.87 11.91
N ASN A 389 -4.48 26.32 11.88
CA ASN A 389 -4.89 27.69 11.61
C ASN A 389 -4.32 28.25 10.28
N VAL A 390 -4.20 27.39 9.26
CA VAL A 390 -3.81 27.80 7.91
C VAL A 390 -5.04 28.31 7.17
N PRO A 391 -5.04 29.55 6.64
CA PRO A 391 -6.17 30.07 5.88
C PRO A 391 -6.24 29.39 4.50
N PHE A 392 -7.35 28.76 4.20
CA PHE A 392 -7.55 28.07 2.94
C PHE A 392 -8.98 28.27 2.39
N GLU A 393 -9.14 28.02 1.10
CA GLU A 393 -10.41 27.94 0.42
C GLU A 393 -10.54 26.58 -0.28
N VAL A 394 -11.77 26.11 -0.38
CA VAL A 394 -12.11 24.80 -0.95
C VAL A 394 -12.72 24.99 -2.34
N GLY A 395 -12.16 24.29 -3.33
CA GLY A 395 -12.74 24.16 -4.65
C GLY A 395 -13.22 22.73 -4.94
N VAL A 396 -14.42 22.57 -5.46
CA VAL A 396 -15.01 21.25 -5.71
C VAL A 396 -15.52 21.15 -7.14
N ALA A 397 -15.20 20.04 -7.81
CA ALA A 397 -15.84 19.61 -9.06
C ALA A 397 -16.51 18.27 -8.84
N ARG A 398 -17.76 18.14 -9.19
CA ARG A 398 -18.53 16.90 -9.09
C ARG A 398 -18.58 16.22 -10.45
N TYR A 399 -18.36 14.91 -10.51
CA TYR A 399 -18.32 14.16 -11.78
C TYR A 399 -19.64 14.25 -12.56
N ARG A 400 -20.79 14.36 -11.88
CA ARG A 400 -22.09 14.56 -12.52
C ARG A 400 -22.20 15.90 -13.30
N GLU A 401 -21.31 16.84 -13.05
CA GLU A 401 -21.23 18.15 -13.71
C GLU A 401 -20.22 18.12 -14.88
N LEU A 402 -19.46 17.04 -15.01
CA LEU A 402 -18.51 16.82 -16.08
C LEU A 402 -19.10 15.87 -17.12
N ALA A 403 -18.94 16.21 -18.41
CA ALA A 403 -19.44 15.37 -19.50
C ALA A 403 -18.89 13.93 -19.42
N ARG A 404 -17.63 13.76 -19.05
CA ARG A 404 -17.00 12.44 -18.89
C ARG A 404 -17.61 11.63 -17.74
N GLY A 405 -17.95 12.26 -16.63
CA GLY A 405 -18.63 11.60 -15.51
C GLY A 405 -19.97 11.01 -15.95
N THR A 406 -20.77 11.80 -16.68
CA THR A 406 -22.04 11.35 -17.25
C THR A 406 -21.84 10.20 -18.27
N ILE A 407 -20.85 10.31 -19.18
CA ILE A 407 -20.53 9.25 -20.17
C ILE A 407 -20.16 7.94 -19.47
N MET A 408 -19.48 8.00 -18.31
CA MET A 408 -19.04 6.81 -17.57
C MET A 408 -20.10 6.26 -16.63
N GLY A 409 -21.18 7.00 -16.35
CA GLY A 409 -22.15 6.62 -15.32
C GLY A 409 -21.61 6.79 -13.88
N ASP A 410 -20.66 7.70 -13.67
CA ASP A 410 -20.16 8.02 -12.32
C ASP A 410 -20.72 9.37 -11.86
N ALA A 411 -21.89 9.32 -11.24
CA ALA A 411 -22.57 10.50 -10.73
C ALA A 411 -22.06 10.95 -9.34
N TYR A 412 -21.32 10.08 -8.64
CA TYR A 412 -20.94 10.28 -7.23
C TYR A 412 -19.54 10.83 -7.06
N GLY A 413 -18.70 10.69 -8.08
CA GLY A 413 -17.31 11.12 -8.04
C GLY A 413 -17.16 12.63 -7.80
N MET A 414 -16.04 13.00 -7.19
CA MET A 414 -15.67 14.40 -6.97
C MET A 414 -14.16 14.58 -6.95
N LEU A 415 -13.73 15.79 -7.31
CA LEU A 415 -12.38 16.29 -7.15
C LEU A 415 -12.43 17.54 -6.28
N LYS A 416 -11.65 17.56 -5.21
CA LYS A 416 -11.59 18.63 -4.22
C LYS A 416 -10.18 19.17 -4.13
N LEU A 417 -10.03 20.48 -4.17
CA LEU A 417 -8.78 21.21 -4.01
C LEU A 417 -8.83 22.04 -2.72
N LEU A 418 -7.77 22.00 -1.94
CA LEU A 418 -7.55 22.89 -0.81
C LEU A 418 -6.47 23.88 -1.23
N VAL A 419 -6.78 25.17 -1.19
CA VAL A 419 -5.96 26.25 -1.77
C VAL A 419 -5.69 27.30 -0.70
N HIS A 420 -4.42 27.65 -0.52
CA HIS A 420 -4.03 28.69 0.42
C HIS A 420 -4.63 30.05 0.04
N ALA A 421 -5.26 30.71 0.99
CA ALA A 421 -6.08 31.90 0.72
C ALA A 421 -5.27 33.14 0.26
N GLN A 422 -3.95 33.18 0.53
CA GLN A 422 -3.11 34.35 0.22
C GLN A 422 -2.24 34.09 -1.02
N ASP A 423 -1.38 33.07 -1.01
CA ASP A 423 -0.41 32.81 -2.09
C ASP A 423 -0.96 31.87 -3.17
N ARG A 424 -2.18 31.35 -2.99
CA ARG A 424 -2.90 30.48 -3.94
C ARG A 424 -2.20 29.16 -4.25
N SER A 425 -1.23 28.74 -3.40
CA SER A 425 -0.62 27.42 -3.49
C SER A 425 -1.64 26.31 -3.22
N ILE A 426 -1.46 25.15 -3.86
CA ILE A 426 -2.32 23.98 -3.64
C ILE A 426 -1.81 23.25 -2.40
N LEU A 427 -2.64 23.17 -1.36
CA LEU A 427 -2.34 22.56 -0.08
C LEU A 427 -2.75 21.08 -0.01
N GLY A 428 -3.80 20.73 -0.75
CA GLY A 428 -4.32 19.37 -0.80
C GLY A 428 -5.15 19.12 -2.05
N VAL A 429 -5.09 17.88 -2.52
CA VAL A 429 -5.88 17.38 -3.65
C VAL A 429 -6.52 16.07 -3.22
N HIS A 430 -7.83 15.99 -3.28
CA HIS A 430 -8.59 14.82 -2.88
C HIS A 430 -9.53 14.41 -4.01
N VAL A 431 -9.46 13.16 -4.44
CA VAL A 431 -10.26 12.64 -5.53
C VAL A 431 -11.02 11.40 -5.04
N PHE A 432 -12.30 11.36 -5.32
CA PHE A 432 -13.19 10.26 -5.03
C PHE A 432 -13.95 9.87 -6.31
N GLY A 433 -14.03 8.58 -6.62
CA GLY A 433 -14.71 8.08 -7.81
C GLY A 433 -13.79 7.37 -8.79
N SER A 434 -14.28 7.13 -10.00
CA SER A 434 -13.54 6.43 -11.05
C SER A 434 -12.23 7.15 -11.39
N ASN A 435 -11.16 6.38 -11.54
CA ASN A 435 -9.82 6.86 -11.89
C ASN A 435 -9.19 7.83 -10.87
N ALA A 436 -9.62 7.82 -9.62
CA ALA A 436 -9.08 8.71 -8.59
C ALA A 436 -7.55 8.53 -8.44
N ALA A 437 -7.08 7.29 -8.48
CA ALA A 437 -5.65 6.96 -8.35
C ALA A 437 -4.78 7.50 -9.49
N GLU A 438 -5.35 7.71 -10.69
CA GLU A 438 -4.64 8.30 -11.83
C GLU A 438 -4.75 9.83 -11.82
N LEU A 439 -5.94 10.36 -11.50
CA LEU A 439 -6.19 11.79 -11.53
C LEU A 439 -5.37 12.58 -10.52
N VAL A 440 -5.13 12.03 -9.33
CA VAL A 440 -4.39 12.70 -8.25
C VAL A 440 -3.01 13.20 -8.71
N HIS A 441 -2.38 12.51 -9.66
CA HIS A 441 -1.03 12.82 -10.14
C HIS A 441 -0.93 14.15 -10.89
N ILE A 442 -2.01 14.64 -11.48
CA ILE A 442 -2.05 16.00 -12.08
C ILE A 442 -1.80 17.03 -10.98
N GLY A 443 -2.58 17.00 -9.91
CA GLY A 443 -2.42 17.92 -8.79
C GLY A 443 -1.10 17.73 -8.05
N GLN A 444 -0.67 16.48 -7.84
CA GLN A 444 0.64 16.16 -7.27
C GLN A 444 1.78 16.82 -8.06
N THR A 445 1.72 16.74 -9.39
CA THR A 445 2.74 17.34 -10.26
C THR A 445 2.78 18.85 -10.12
N VAL A 446 1.63 19.52 -10.14
CA VAL A 446 1.54 20.98 -9.95
C VAL A 446 2.09 21.37 -8.59
N MET A 447 1.70 20.69 -7.51
CA MET A 447 2.23 20.90 -6.16
C MET A 447 3.75 20.66 -6.09
N GLY A 448 4.23 19.60 -6.75
CA GLY A 448 5.63 19.23 -6.80
C GLY A 448 6.52 20.29 -7.45
N CYS A 449 6.00 20.93 -8.50
CA CYS A 449 6.66 22.02 -9.22
C CYS A 449 6.50 23.41 -8.53
N GLY A 450 5.84 23.48 -7.37
CA GLY A 450 5.55 24.75 -6.71
C GLY A 450 4.53 25.62 -7.45
N GLY A 451 3.69 24.98 -8.30
CA GLY A 451 2.63 25.67 -9.04
C GLY A 451 1.46 26.07 -8.13
N THR A 452 0.75 27.10 -8.56
CA THR A 452 -0.46 27.59 -7.89
C THR A 452 -1.72 27.12 -8.62
N ILE A 453 -2.87 27.40 -8.02
CA ILE A 453 -4.17 27.16 -8.65
C ILE A 453 -4.34 27.89 -9.98
N ASP A 454 -3.61 28.98 -10.20
CA ASP A 454 -3.69 29.78 -11.46
C ASP A 454 -3.32 28.94 -12.68
N TYR A 455 -2.32 28.06 -12.54
CA TYR A 455 -1.99 27.11 -13.61
C TYR A 455 -3.21 26.26 -14.02
N LEU A 456 -3.97 25.77 -13.04
CA LEU A 456 -5.16 24.94 -13.31
C LEU A 456 -6.32 25.74 -13.94
N VAL A 457 -6.43 27.03 -13.58
CA VAL A 457 -7.39 27.97 -14.19
C VAL A 457 -7.06 28.24 -15.65
N ASP A 458 -5.78 28.46 -15.96
CA ASP A 458 -5.34 28.83 -17.31
C ASP A 458 -5.14 27.64 -18.24
N ALA A 459 -4.83 26.44 -17.68
CA ALA A 459 -4.60 25.22 -18.44
C ALA A 459 -5.80 24.83 -19.30
N VAL A 460 -5.53 24.29 -20.48
CA VAL A 460 -6.53 23.69 -21.35
C VAL A 460 -6.45 22.18 -21.22
N PHE A 461 -7.52 21.57 -20.73
CA PHE A 461 -7.65 20.12 -20.62
C PHE A 461 -8.41 19.55 -21.83
N ASN A 462 -8.08 18.32 -22.20
CA ASN A 462 -8.84 17.61 -23.22
C ASN A 462 -10.30 17.44 -22.80
N TYR A 463 -11.22 17.58 -23.75
CA TYR A 463 -12.65 17.39 -23.56
C TYR A 463 -13.19 16.23 -24.42
N PRO A 464 -14.01 15.31 -23.89
CA PRO A 464 -14.43 15.17 -22.49
C PRO A 464 -13.47 14.30 -21.68
N THR A 465 -12.98 14.79 -20.55
CA THR A 465 -12.12 14.03 -19.60
C THR A 465 -12.51 14.33 -18.16
N LEU A 466 -12.13 13.46 -17.21
CA LEU A 466 -12.26 13.78 -15.78
C LEU A 466 -11.22 14.80 -15.32
N ALA A 467 -10.13 14.99 -16.07
CA ALA A 467 -9.10 15.99 -15.79
C ALA A 467 -9.64 17.42 -15.79
N GLU A 468 -10.74 17.71 -16.54
CA GLU A 468 -11.44 19.01 -16.50
C GLU A 468 -11.90 19.38 -15.10
N GLY A 469 -12.11 18.37 -14.22
CA GLY A 469 -12.45 18.58 -12.83
C GLY A 469 -11.45 19.48 -12.10
N TYR A 470 -10.18 19.46 -12.48
CA TYR A 470 -9.18 20.37 -11.93
C TYR A 470 -9.47 21.84 -12.24
N LYS A 471 -9.84 22.13 -13.49
CA LYS A 471 -10.21 23.51 -13.89
C LYS A 471 -11.49 23.97 -13.20
N VAL A 472 -12.51 23.09 -13.14
CA VAL A 472 -13.80 23.40 -12.50
C VAL A 472 -13.59 23.66 -11.00
N ALA A 473 -12.85 22.79 -10.28
CA ALA A 473 -12.56 22.99 -8.87
C ALA A 473 -11.70 24.24 -8.63
N ALA A 474 -10.73 24.52 -9.52
CA ALA A 474 -9.90 25.71 -9.42
C ALA A 474 -10.73 26.98 -9.58
N LEU A 475 -11.63 27.04 -10.55
CA LEU A 475 -12.54 28.16 -10.75
C LEU A 475 -13.51 28.34 -9.60
N ASP A 476 -14.03 27.26 -9.00
CA ASP A 476 -14.91 27.30 -7.81
C ASP A 476 -14.16 27.97 -6.63
N ALA A 477 -12.92 27.54 -6.32
CA ALA A 477 -12.14 28.15 -5.25
C ALA A 477 -11.85 29.63 -5.54
N VAL A 478 -11.42 29.98 -6.74
CA VAL A 478 -11.15 31.37 -7.15
C VAL A 478 -12.38 32.27 -7.03
N ASN A 479 -13.55 31.77 -7.43
CA ASN A 479 -14.79 32.53 -7.32
C ASN A 479 -15.19 32.81 -5.87
N LYS A 480 -14.97 31.85 -4.96
CA LYS A 480 -15.17 32.03 -3.51
C LYS A 480 -14.19 33.05 -2.94
N MET A 481 -12.92 32.99 -3.27
CA MET A 481 -11.91 33.99 -2.86
C MET A 481 -12.27 35.40 -3.35
N ARG A 482 -12.71 35.52 -4.62
CA ARG A 482 -13.17 36.81 -5.17
C ARG A 482 -14.41 37.36 -4.44
N ALA A 483 -15.35 36.48 -4.07
CA ALA A 483 -16.53 36.89 -3.31
C ALA A 483 -16.13 37.44 -1.93
N ILE A 484 -15.21 36.79 -1.22
CA ILE A 484 -14.68 37.26 0.06
C ILE A 484 -13.99 38.61 -0.12
N ALA A 485 -13.10 38.74 -1.10
CA ALA A 485 -12.38 40.00 -1.36
C ALA A 485 -13.33 41.19 -1.63
N ARG A 486 -14.43 40.96 -2.34
CA ARG A 486 -15.46 42.00 -2.59
C ARG A 486 -16.14 42.45 -1.30
N VAL A 487 -16.46 41.53 -0.37
CA VAL A 487 -17.13 41.84 0.89
C VAL A 487 -16.20 42.52 1.89
N THR A 488 -14.94 42.11 1.92
CA THR A 488 -13.93 42.63 2.87
C THR A 488 -13.26 43.92 2.40
N GLY A 489 -13.51 44.36 1.17
CA GLY A 489 -12.85 45.55 0.58
C GLY A 489 -11.36 45.31 0.23
N ALA A 490 -10.86 44.08 0.31
CA ALA A 490 -9.47 43.72 0.01
C ALA A 490 -9.18 43.59 -1.50
N GLY A 491 -10.11 44.02 -2.36
CA GLY A 491 -10.14 43.68 -3.79
C GLY A 491 -9.60 44.78 -4.73
N ASN A 492 -8.61 45.59 -4.36
CA ASN A 492 -8.02 46.58 -5.29
C ASN A 492 -6.52 46.38 -5.47
N GLY A 493 -6.08 45.25 -6.02
CA GLY A 493 -4.67 45.00 -6.23
C GLY A 493 -4.23 44.24 -7.48
N HIS A 494 -5.11 43.60 -8.19
CA HIS A 494 -4.80 43.03 -9.52
C HIS A 494 -6.08 43.00 -10.39
N GLU A 495 -6.31 44.08 -11.12
CA GLU A 495 -7.09 44.01 -12.35
C GLU A 495 -6.33 43.14 -13.35
N LEU A 496 -6.84 41.93 -13.60
CA LEU A 496 -6.49 41.19 -14.81
C LEU A 496 -7.03 42.00 -15.99
N GLY A 497 -6.13 42.51 -16.82
CA GLY A 497 -6.47 43.30 -17.98
C GLY A 497 -7.53 42.60 -18.83
N ALA A 498 -8.63 43.33 -19.04
CA ALA A 498 -9.55 43.06 -20.11
C ALA A 498 -8.91 43.59 -21.42
N GLU A 499 -8.45 42.69 -22.28
CA GLU A 499 -8.40 42.83 -23.74
C GLU A 499 -8.72 41.48 -24.39
#